data_f4292b800bb9e580e58f599dcb9bd242
#
_entry.id   f4292b800bb9e580e58f599dcb9bd242
#
_cell.length_a   1.000
_cell.length_b   1.000
_cell.length_c   1.000
_cell.angle_alpha   90.00
_cell.angle_beta   90.00
_cell.angle_gamma   90.00
#
_symmetry.space_group_name_H-M   'P 1'
#
loop_
_entity.id
_entity.type
_entity.pdbx_description
1 polymer ?
#
loop_
_entity_poly.entity_id
_entity_poly.type
_entity_poly.pdbx_seq_one_letter_code
_entity_poly.pdbx_strand_id
1 'polypeptide(L)'
;MDLKNKIKEEIRQMVPSGIRKVNDQAIALERKGTEVIHLELGRPDFDTPQYIKDAAIHAIQQGNVFYTQNAGILKLREAVAEKLEKQNHILYAPDEIIITAGLAEAVYDTLSVLLEAGDEVLVPDPVWMNYDHIPR
;
A
#
# COMPACT_ATOMS: atom_id res chain seq x y z
N MET A 1 -29.60 15.54 -10.07
CA MET A 1 -29.03 14.33 -10.70
C MET A 1 -28.52 13.44 -9.58
N ASP A 2 -29.15 12.29 -9.35
CA ASP A 2 -28.74 11.39 -8.27
C ASP A 2 -27.48 10.62 -8.69
N LEU A 3 -26.32 11.02 -8.16
CA LEU A 3 -25.02 10.42 -8.46
C LEU A 3 -24.87 9.01 -7.85
N LYS A 4 -25.71 8.63 -6.89
CA LYS A 4 -25.65 7.30 -6.28
C LYS A 4 -25.88 6.19 -7.30
N ASN A 5 -26.69 6.44 -8.34
CA ASN A 5 -26.95 5.46 -9.39
C ASN A 5 -25.83 5.32 -10.42
N LYS A 6 -24.73 6.10 -10.31
CA LYS A 6 -23.54 6.01 -11.17
C LYS A 6 -22.39 5.21 -10.56
N ILE A 7 -22.50 4.83 -9.29
CA ILE A 7 -21.49 4.00 -8.63
C ILE A 7 -21.72 2.56 -9.09
N LYS A 8 -20.65 1.89 -9.52
CA LYS A 8 -20.68 0.46 -9.89
C LYS A 8 -21.25 -0.36 -8.73
N GLU A 9 -22.03 -1.39 -9.05
CA GLU A 9 -22.70 -2.22 -8.05
C GLU A 9 -21.70 -2.94 -7.14
N GLU A 10 -20.60 -3.43 -7.70
CA GLU A 10 -19.52 -4.09 -6.95
C GLU A 10 -18.95 -3.16 -5.86
N ILE A 11 -18.78 -1.87 -6.20
CA ILE A 11 -18.29 -0.86 -5.24
C ILE A 11 -19.31 -0.57 -4.15
N ARG A 12 -20.63 -0.60 -4.47
CA ARG A 12 -21.68 -0.40 -3.45
C ARG A 12 -21.72 -1.55 -2.45
N GLN A 13 -21.41 -2.75 -2.90
CA GLN A 13 -21.44 -3.97 -2.09
C GLN A 13 -20.17 -4.18 -1.29
N MET A 14 -19.10 -3.41 -1.57
CA MET A 14 -17.85 -3.51 -0.81
C MET A 14 -18.09 -3.18 0.68
N VAL A 15 -17.69 -4.10 1.52
CA VAL A 15 -17.73 -3.91 2.98
C VAL A 15 -16.56 -2.99 3.38
N PRO A 16 -16.82 -1.85 4.06
CA PRO A 16 -15.74 -1.02 4.57
C PRO A 16 -14.81 -1.76 5.50
N SER A 17 -13.52 -1.40 5.50
CA SER A 17 -12.51 -2.00 6.36
C SER A 17 -12.95 -2.01 7.84
N GLY A 18 -13.08 -3.21 8.42
CA GLY A 18 -13.39 -3.37 9.85
C GLY A 18 -12.34 -2.70 10.74
N ILE A 19 -11.05 -2.79 10.36
CA ILE A 19 -9.93 -2.14 11.06
C ILE A 19 -10.12 -0.62 11.10
N ARG A 20 -10.47 0.00 9.98
CA ARG A 20 -10.73 1.46 9.94
C ARG A 20 -11.93 1.85 10.78
N LYS A 21 -13.00 1.07 10.76
CA LYS A 21 -14.19 1.30 11.61
C LYS A 21 -13.85 1.27 13.09
N VAL A 22 -13.01 0.33 13.53
CA VAL A 22 -12.52 0.24 14.94
C VAL A 22 -11.64 1.45 15.26
N ASN A 23 -10.72 1.82 14.38
CA ASN A 23 -9.87 3.01 14.56
C ASN A 23 -10.69 4.29 14.67
N ASP A 24 -11.70 4.50 13.84
CA ASP A 24 -12.58 5.67 13.89
C ASP A 24 -13.36 5.74 15.22
N GLN A 25 -13.77 4.59 15.75
CA GLN A 25 -14.42 4.49 17.07
C GLN A 25 -13.44 4.82 18.20
N ALA A 26 -12.21 4.33 18.14
CA ALA A 26 -11.15 4.64 19.11
C ALA A 26 -10.87 6.15 19.16
N ILE A 27 -10.64 6.76 17.98
CA ILE A 27 -10.45 8.23 17.88
C ILE A 27 -11.66 9.01 18.43
N ALA A 28 -12.88 8.53 18.18
CA ALA A 28 -14.08 9.18 18.70
C ALA A 28 -14.19 9.11 20.23
N LEU A 29 -13.67 8.06 20.87
CA LEU A 29 -13.57 7.93 22.33
C LEU A 29 -12.49 8.86 22.89
N GLU A 30 -11.31 8.91 22.28
CA GLU A 30 -10.23 9.81 22.68
C GLU A 30 -10.65 11.28 22.66
N ARG A 31 -11.40 11.69 21.62
CA ARG A 31 -11.98 13.06 21.54
C ARG A 31 -12.94 13.38 22.67
N LYS A 32 -13.48 12.38 23.34
CA LYS A 32 -14.34 12.52 24.54
C LYS A 32 -13.54 12.46 25.85
N GLY A 33 -12.21 12.35 25.77
CA GLY A 33 -11.32 12.30 26.93
C GLY A 33 -11.11 10.88 27.49
N THR A 34 -11.52 9.83 26.77
CA THR A 34 -11.25 8.44 27.16
C THR A 34 -9.86 8.05 26.68
N GLU A 35 -9.02 7.52 27.56
CA GLU A 35 -7.76 6.92 27.17
C GLU A 35 -8.01 5.59 26.45
N VAL A 36 -7.43 5.42 25.25
CA VAL A 36 -7.59 4.22 24.41
C VAL A 36 -6.24 3.62 24.09
N ILE A 37 -6.11 2.30 24.30
CA ILE A 37 -4.95 1.54 23.86
C ILE A 37 -5.23 1.01 22.45
N HIS A 38 -4.48 1.52 21.47
CA HIS A 38 -4.64 1.16 20.05
C HIS A 38 -3.92 -0.13 19.72
N LEU A 39 -4.68 -1.16 19.31
CA LEU A 39 -4.16 -2.45 18.82
C LEU A 39 -4.73 -2.82 17.46
N GLU A 40 -5.60 -1.98 16.90
CA GLU A 40 -6.28 -2.24 15.63
C GLU A 40 -5.41 -1.98 14.40
N LEU A 41 -4.39 -1.14 14.52
CA LEU A 41 -3.43 -0.84 13.46
C LEU A 41 -2.06 -1.41 13.82
N GLY A 42 -1.47 -2.16 12.91
CA GLY A 42 -0.10 -2.71 13.04
C GLY A 42 0.97 -1.64 12.86
N ARG A 43 0.89 -0.54 13.58
CA ARG A 43 1.90 0.52 13.56
C ARG A 43 3.07 0.17 14.48
N PRO A 44 4.33 0.25 14.01
CA PRO A 44 5.48 0.14 14.90
C PRO A 44 5.43 1.18 16.03
N ASP A 45 5.86 0.79 17.22
CA ASP A 45 5.93 1.64 18.41
C ASP A 45 7.20 2.52 18.47
N PHE A 46 8.07 2.38 17.47
CA PHE A 46 9.28 3.19 17.28
C PHE A 46 9.18 4.05 16.01
N ASP A 47 9.88 5.17 16.04
CA ASP A 47 9.91 6.12 14.92
C ASP A 47 10.86 5.68 13.81
N THR A 48 10.72 6.28 12.64
CA THR A 48 11.64 6.09 11.51
C THR A 48 13.06 6.48 11.93
N PRO A 49 14.07 5.64 11.67
CA PRO A 49 15.47 5.95 11.99
C PRO A 49 15.92 7.30 11.43
N GLN A 50 16.71 8.04 12.22
CA GLN A 50 17.08 9.42 11.89
C GLN A 50 17.78 9.53 10.52
N TYR A 51 18.69 8.61 10.20
CA TYR A 51 19.41 8.63 8.91
C TYR A 51 18.47 8.54 7.69
N ILE A 52 17.31 7.86 7.82
CA ILE A 52 16.29 7.78 6.76
C ILE A 52 15.58 9.13 6.60
N LYS A 53 15.25 9.78 7.73
CA LYS A 53 14.65 11.13 7.72
C LYS A 53 15.61 12.14 7.10
N ASP A 54 16.87 12.10 7.50
CA ASP A 54 17.90 13.00 6.99
C ASP A 54 18.12 12.83 5.48
N ALA A 55 18.11 11.58 4.98
CA ALA A 55 18.19 11.30 3.54
C ALA A 55 16.99 11.87 2.78
N ALA A 56 15.77 11.76 3.32
CA ALA A 56 14.58 12.34 2.70
C ALA A 56 14.62 13.87 2.70
N ILE A 57 15.02 14.50 3.81
CA ILE A 57 15.18 15.96 3.92
C ILE A 57 16.23 16.45 2.90
N HIS A 58 17.36 15.75 2.84
CA HIS A 58 18.42 16.09 1.88
C HIS A 58 17.93 15.99 0.43
N ALA A 59 17.21 14.95 0.06
CA ALA A 59 16.66 14.78 -1.28
C ALA A 59 15.71 15.92 -1.66
N ILE A 60 14.85 16.36 -0.73
CA ILE A 60 13.95 17.49 -0.93
C ILE A 60 14.77 18.79 -1.15
N GLN A 61 15.78 19.05 -0.30
CA GLN A 61 16.65 20.23 -0.40
C GLN A 61 17.45 20.26 -1.70
N GLN A 62 17.78 19.10 -2.26
CA GLN A 62 18.43 18.98 -3.57
C GLN A 62 17.47 19.13 -4.76
N GLY A 63 16.19 19.37 -4.50
CA GLY A 63 15.19 19.55 -5.55
C GLY A 63 14.72 18.24 -6.21
N ASN A 64 14.91 17.09 -5.57
CA ASN A 64 14.43 15.79 -6.06
C ASN A 64 12.92 15.63 -5.80
N VAL A 65 12.11 16.54 -6.38
CA VAL A 65 10.66 16.63 -6.17
C VAL A 65 9.86 16.61 -7.47
N PHE A 66 10.50 16.25 -8.58
CA PHE A 66 9.89 16.20 -9.91
C PHE A 66 9.46 14.78 -10.28
N TYR A 67 8.82 14.68 -11.46
CA TYR A 67 8.45 13.40 -12.05
C TYR A 67 9.66 12.47 -12.22
N THR A 68 9.45 11.21 -11.99
CA THR A 68 10.42 10.13 -12.20
C THR A 68 10.06 9.33 -13.46
N GLN A 69 10.88 8.34 -13.81
CA GLN A 69 10.49 7.31 -14.77
C GLN A 69 9.29 6.51 -14.23
N ASN A 70 8.45 5.99 -15.11
CA ASN A 70 7.25 5.22 -14.73
C ASN A 70 7.58 4.00 -13.85
N ALA A 71 8.70 3.33 -14.11
CA ALA A 71 9.16 2.24 -13.27
C ALA A 71 9.79 2.66 -11.93
N GLY A 72 9.93 3.95 -11.68
CA GLY A 72 10.60 4.51 -10.51
C GLY A 72 12.09 4.82 -10.73
N ILE A 73 12.72 5.45 -9.76
CA ILE A 73 14.11 5.91 -9.80
C ILE A 73 15.05 4.70 -9.96
N LEU A 74 15.95 4.73 -10.95
CA LEU A 74 16.88 3.63 -11.23
C LEU A 74 17.68 3.21 -10.00
N LYS A 75 18.26 4.16 -9.25
CA LYS A 75 19.01 3.87 -8.01
C LYS A 75 18.17 3.11 -6.97
N LEU A 76 16.86 3.36 -6.88
CA LEU A 76 15.99 2.63 -5.97
C LEU A 76 15.75 1.20 -6.49
N ARG A 77 15.53 1.04 -7.79
CA ARG A 77 15.37 -0.29 -8.42
C ARG A 77 16.62 -1.14 -8.28
N GLU A 78 17.81 -0.54 -8.46
CA GLU A 78 19.11 -1.19 -8.21
C GLU A 78 19.26 -1.63 -6.75
N ALA A 79 18.91 -0.76 -5.79
CA ALA A 79 18.96 -1.09 -4.37
C ALA A 79 17.96 -2.19 -3.98
N VAL A 80 16.78 -2.23 -4.60
CA VAL A 80 15.79 -3.30 -4.41
C VAL A 80 16.32 -4.62 -5.00
N ALA A 81 16.90 -4.60 -6.21
CA ALA A 81 17.52 -5.79 -6.82
C ALA A 81 18.62 -6.37 -5.92
N GLU A 82 19.52 -5.52 -5.43
CA GLU A 82 20.58 -5.91 -4.51
C GLU A 82 20.04 -6.51 -3.19
N LYS A 83 18.99 -5.90 -2.63
CA LYS A 83 18.31 -6.41 -1.43
C LYS A 83 17.66 -7.78 -1.68
N LEU A 84 17.00 -7.97 -2.82
CA LEU A 84 16.38 -9.23 -3.19
C LEU A 84 17.42 -10.35 -3.35
N GLU A 85 18.54 -10.06 -4.00
CA GLU A 85 19.62 -11.01 -4.16
C GLU A 85 20.25 -11.39 -2.81
N LYS A 86 20.67 -10.40 -2.01
CA LYS A 86 21.43 -10.63 -0.78
C LYS A 86 20.59 -11.20 0.38
N GLN A 87 19.33 -10.78 0.51
CA GLN A 87 18.51 -11.12 1.66
C GLN A 87 17.43 -12.16 1.36
N ASN A 88 16.93 -12.20 0.15
CA ASN A 88 15.85 -13.11 -0.25
C ASN A 88 16.34 -14.23 -1.17
N HIS A 89 17.57 -14.17 -1.68
CA HIS A 89 18.15 -15.13 -2.63
C HIS A 89 17.35 -15.23 -3.94
N ILE A 90 16.80 -14.10 -4.37
CA ILE A 90 16.02 -13.96 -5.61
C ILE A 90 16.76 -12.98 -6.50
N LEU A 91 17.08 -13.42 -7.72
CA LEU A 91 17.81 -12.60 -8.69
C LEU A 91 16.81 -11.93 -9.63
N TYR A 92 16.80 -10.59 -9.62
CA TYR A 92 16.09 -9.76 -10.58
C TYR A 92 17.01 -8.65 -11.11
N ALA A 93 16.89 -8.34 -12.40
CA ALA A 93 17.49 -7.13 -12.95
C ALA A 93 16.68 -5.88 -12.54
N PRO A 94 17.30 -4.70 -12.44
CA PRO A 94 16.57 -3.46 -12.13
C PRO A 94 15.42 -3.17 -13.11
N ASP A 95 15.51 -3.63 -14.35
CA ASP A 95 14.47 -3.44 -15.36
C ASP A 95 13.26 -4.36 -15.21
N GLU A 96 13.33 -5.35 -14.33
CA GLU A 96 12.23 -6.23 -13.93
C GLU A 96 11.52 -5.73 -12.66
N ILE A 97 11.87 -4.53 -12.16
CA ILE A 97 11.35 -3.96 -10.92
C ILE A 97 10.61 -2.67 -11.21
N ILE A 98 9.40 -2.58 -10.68
CA ILE A 98 8.56 -1.37 -10.69
C ILE A 98 8.35 -0.91 -9.24
N ILE A 99 8.51 0.38 -9.00
CA ILE A 99 8.27 1.01 -7.70
C ILE A 99 6.88 1.65 -7.71
N THR A 100 6.06 1.27 -6.77
CA THR A 100 4.67 1.75 -6.61
C THR A 100 4.50 2.56 -5.32
N ALA A 101 3.40 3.31 -5.20
CA ALA A 101 3.05 4.02 -3.98
C ALA A 101 2.48 3.06 -2.91
N GLY A 102 3.28 2.08 -2.53
CA GLY A 102 2.94 1.05 -1.57
C GLY A 102 2.37 -0.23 -2.20
N LEU A 103 2.24 -1.27 -1.36
CA LEU A 103 1.83 -2.60 -1.80
C LEU A 103 0.42 -2.66 -2.40
N ALA A 104 -0.50 -1.81 -1.95
CA ALA A 104 -1.87 -1.82 -2.46
C ALA A 104 -1.92 -1.49 -3.97
N GLU A 105 -1.14 -0.51 -4.42
CA GLU A 105 -0.99 -0.18 -5.84
C GLU A 105 -0.34 -1.33 -6.60
N ALA A 106 0.74 -1.91 -6.06
CA ALA A 106 1.41 -3.05 -6.70
C ALA A 106 0.48 -4.24 -6.94
N VAL A 107 -0.37 -4.58 -5.97
CA VAL A 107 -1.37 -5.64 -6.10
C VAL A 107 -2.43 -5.28 -7.13
N TYR A 108 -2.94 -4.04 -7.09
CA TYR A 108 -3.93 -3.56 -8.04
C TYR A 108 -3.39 -3.60 -9.48
N ASP A 109 -2.21 -3.05 -9.72
CA ASP A 109 -1.60 -3.01 -11.06
C ASP A 109 -1.32 -4.42 -11.58
N THR A 110 -0.77 -5.31 -10.72
CA THR A 110 -0.47 -6.70 -11.09
C THR A 110 -1.74 -7.45 -11.50
N LEU A 111 -2.78 -7.38 -10.69
CA LEU A 111 -4.03 -8.08 -10.99
C LEU A 111 -4.75 -7.47 -12.19
N SER A 112 -4.70 -6.13 -12.35
CA SER A 112 -5.29 -5.44 -13.51
C SER A 112 -4.64 -5.81 -14.84
N VAL A 113 -3.36 -6.20 -14.82
CA VAL A 113 -2.62 -6.62 -16.03
C VAL A 113 -2.81 -8.10 -16.32
N LEU A 114 -2.96 -8.93 -15.27
CA LEU A 114 -2.97 -10.39 -15.41
C LEU A 114 -4.37 -11.00 -15.53
N LEU A 115 -5.41 -10.30 -15.05
CA LEU A 115 -6.76 -10.87 -14.95
C LEU A 115 -7.73 -10.23 -15.94
N GLU A 116 -8.57 -11.09 -16.52
CA GLU A 116 -9.72 -10.72 -17.32
C GLU A 116 -11.03 -11.14 -16.63
N ALA A 117 -12.15 -10.60 -17.10
CA ALA A 117 -13.45 -10.96 -16.55
C ALA A 117 -13.74 -12.46 -16.75
N GLY A 118 -13.92 -13.18 -15.68
CA GLY A 118 -14.15 -14.63 -15.65
C GLY A 118 -12.96 -15.45 -15.16
N ASP A 119 -11.80 -14.83 -14.94
CA ASP A 119 -10.66 -15.48 -14.30
C ASP A 119 -10.93 -15.75 -12.81
N GLU A 120 -10.27 -16.76 -12.28
CA GLU A 120 -10.38 -17.16 -10.88
C GLU A 120 -9.08 -16.86 -10.12
N VAL A 121 -9.22 -16.28 -8.91
CA VAL A 121 -8.10 -15.98 -8.01
C VAL A 121 -8.26 -16.76 -6.73
N LEU A 122 -7.24 -17.53 -6.33
CA LEU A 122 -7.19 -18.20 -5.04
C LEU A 122 -6.69 -17.24 -3.96
N VAL A 123 -7.56 -16.88 -3.04
CA VAL A 123 -7.26 -16.00 -1.91
C VAL A 123 -7.33 -16.81 -0.62
N PRO A 124 -6.23 -16.91 0.17
CA PRO A 124 -6.28 -17.58 1.47
C PRO A 124 -7.14 -16.79 2.45
N ASP A 125 -7.76 -17.47 3.42
CA ASP A 125 -8.56 -16.87 4.49
C ASP A 125 -8.08 -17.40 5.87
N PRO A 126 -7.79 -16.52 6.86
CA PRO A 126 -7.92 -15.06 6.84
C PRO A 126 -6.79 -14.33 6.08
N VAL A 127 -7.12 -13.22 5.45
CA VAL A 127 -6.16 -12.42 4.68
C VAL A 127 -6.44 -10.91 4.82
N TRP A 128 -5.47 -10.08 4.42
CA TRP A 128 -5.70 -8.65 4.27
C TRP A 128 -6.75 -8.39 3.19
N MET A 129 -7.80 -7.65 3.54
CA MET A 129 -9.01 -7.51 2.72
C MET A 129 -8.78 -6.91 1.32
N ASN A 130 -7.64 -6.24 1.08
CA ASN A 130 -7.33 -5.77 -0.27
C ASN A 130 -7.11 -6.93 -1.26
N TYR A 131 -6.65 -8.09 -0.81
CA TYR A 131 -6.53 -9.26 -1.68
C TYR A 131 -7.88 -9.86 -2.10
N ASP A 132 -8.93 -9.63 -1.30
CA ASP A 132 -10.31 -10.00 -1.64
C ASP A 132 -11.01 -8.93 -2.47
N HIS A 133 -10.75 -7.64 -2.21
CA HIS A 133 -11.47 -6.54 -2.83
C HIS A 133 -10.92 -6.13 -4.20
N ILE A 134 -9.61 -6.23 -4.41
CA ILE A 134 -8.98 -5.77 -5.66
C ILE A 134 -9.35 -6.64 -6.86
N PRO A 135 -9.45 -7.98 -6.75
CA PRO A 135 -9.81 -8.83 -7.89
C PRO A 135 -11.26 -8.72 -8.36
N ARG A 136 -12.13 -8.11 -7.54
CA ARG A 136 -13.57 -7.94 -7.84
C ARG A 136 -13.83 -6.69 -8.69
#